data_03b17f85776d93b591878986b3d3b8a3
#
_entry.id   03b17f85776d93b591878986b3d3b8a3
#
_cell.length_a   1.000
_cell.length_b   1.000
_cell.length_c   1.000
_cell.angle_alpha   90.00
_cell.angle_beta   90.00
_cell.angle_gamma   90.00
#
_symmetry.space_group_name_H-M   'P 1'
#
loop_
_entity.id
_entity.type
_entity.pdbx_description
1 polymer ?
#
loop_
_entity_poly.entity_id
_entity_poly.type
_entity_poly.pdbx_seq_one_letter_code
_entity_poly.pdbx_strand_id
1 'polypeptide(L)'
;EAVIDAIESALAAAYRKDFGDKNQNIEIKFNPEDGSMQVWDVKTVVEDMDLEELERLELERQARAEELAAQFEAARAKGEAMPAISIEEDTGPRFNPKTDIMISEAKILKSGSQIGDVIRNELPQPEEFGRMAAMTAKQVITQKLREAEREVVYNEFKEHEGELLNGTVQRREGRVVLVDLGRTTAIMRPEDQIQFERYNPGDRIKVFVRQVSLTTKGPEILVSRTSDELVRKLFEVEIPEVLEGAVEIKGIAREAGSRSKVAVTTSDDSIDPIGACIGQRGSRIQTIISELGGEKVDIVEWVGNPKEYITHSLSPAKIVTVELDEKEHAAAVNVVADQLSLAI
;
A
#
# COMPACT_ATOMS: atom_id res chain seq x y z
N GLU A 1 -9.79 -17.46 -16.34
CA GLU A 1 -10.05 -16.47 -17.42
C GLU A 1 -8.97 -15.38 -17.40
N ALA A 2 -8.84 -14.53 -16.39
CA ALA A 2 -7.87 -13.42 -16.34
C ALA A 2 -6.38 -13.82 -16.54
N VAL A 3 -6.00 -15.05 -16.15
CA VAL A 3 -4.64 -15.56 -16.38
C VAL A 3 -4.45 -15.94 -17.85
N ILE A 4 -5.45 -16.52 -18.48
CA ILE A 4 -5.43 -16.90 -19.90
C ILE A 4 -5.35 -15.63 -20.76
N ASP A 5 -6.19 -14.63 -20.47
CA ASP A 5 -6.17 -13.32 -21.16
C ASP A 5 -4.81 -12.63 -21.05
N ALA A 6 -4.15 -12.72 -19.88
CA ALA A 6 -2.82 -12.18 -19.67
C ALA A 6 -1.75 -12.93 -20.48
N ILE A 7 -1.88 -14.27 -20.61
CA ILE A 7 -1.00 -15.09 -21.45
C ILE A 7 -1.20 -14.73 -22.91
N GLU A 8 -2.44 -14.69 -23.41
CA GLU A 8 -2.78 -14.33 -24.77
C GLU A 8 -2.25 -12.96 -25.15
N SER A 9 -2.43 -11.96 -24.28
CA SER A 9 -1.90 -10.61 -24.47
C SER A 9 -0.36 -10.56 -24.53
N ALA A 10 0.31 -11.29 -23.64
CA ALA A 10 1.78 -11.37 -23.64
C ALA A 10 2.33 -12.08 -24.87
N LEU A 11 1.67 -13.17 -25.31
CA LEU A 11 2.01 -13.91 -26.51
C LEU A 11 1.81 -13.06 -27.77
N ALA A 12 0.71 -12.29 -27.84
CA ALA A 12 0.45 -11.36 -28.94
C ALA A 12 1.52 -10.29 -29.03
N ALA A 13 1.95 -9.74 -27.90
CA ALA A 13 3.04 -8.77 -27.85
C ALA A 13 4.39 -9.37 -28.30
N ALA A 14 4.68 -10.61 -27.88
CA ALA A 14 5.89 -11.34 -28.27
C ALA A 14 5.89 -11.65 -29.76
N TYR A 15 4.76 -12.19 -30.29
CA TYR A 15 4.63 -12.47 -31.72
C TYR A 15 4.83 -11.21 -32.57
N ARG A 16 4.19 -10.10 -32.19
CA ARG A 16 4.32 -8.81 -32.87
C ARG A 16 5.77 -8.32 -32.91
N LYS A 17 6.50 -8.52 -31.80
CA LYS A 17 7.88 -8.05 -31.70
C LYS A 17 8.84 -8.82 -32.59
N ASP A 18 8.70 -10.15 -32.68
CA ASP A 18 9.72 -11.03 -33.26
C ASP A 18 9.32 -11.57 -34.65
N PHE A 19 8.03 -11.63 -34.96
CA PHE A 19 7.49 -12.21 -36.20
C PHE A 19 6.51 -11.29 -36.94
N GLY A 20 5.99 -10.27 -36.26
CA GLY A 20 5.02 -9.33 -36.81
C GLY A 20 5.61 -7.94 -37.12
N ASP A 21 4.75 -7.07 -37.57
CA ASP A 21 5.06 -5.66 -37.78
C ASP A 21 4.75 -4.80 -36.55
N LYS A 22 5.54 -3.75 -36.36
CA LYS A 22 5.28 -2.73 -35.35
C LYS A 22 3.91 -2.08 -35.64
N ASN A 23 3.02 -2.06 -34.65
CA ASN A 23 1.64 -1.57 -34.73
C ASN A 23 0.62 -2.52 -35.42
N GLN A 24 0.99 -3.76 -35.76
CA GLN A 24 0.04 -4.77 -36.20
C GLN A 24 -0.86 -5.20 -35.02
N ASN A 25 -2.15 -5.42 -35.28
CA ASN A 25 -3.09 -5.89 -34.26
C ASN A 25 -3.15 -7.42 -34.27
N ILE A 26 -2.39 -8.04 -33.37
CA ILE A 26 -2.31 -9.51 -33.25
C ILE A 26 -3.23 -9.96 -32.11
N GLU A 27 -4.10 -10.92 -32.41
CA GLU A 27 -4.90 -11.67 -31.44
C GLU A 27 -4.39 -13.11 -31.38
N ILE A 28 -4.19 -13.64 -30.17
CA ILE A 28 -3.82 -15.03 -29.96
C ILE A 28 -4.84 -15.69 -29.06
N LYS A 29 -5.25 -16.89 -29.41
CA LYS A 29 -6.03 -17.78 -28.56
C LYS A 29 -5.16 -18.94 -28.13
N PHE A 30 -5.07 -19.11 -26.81
CA PHE A 30 -4.28 -20.16 -26.17
C PHE A 30 -5.21 -21.20 -25.54
N ASN A 31 -5.05 -22.47 -25.94
CA ASN A 31 -5.75 -23.56 -25.30
C ASN A 31 -4.89 -24.16 -24.18
N PRO A 32 -5.28 -24.05 -22.91
CA PRO A 32 -4.49 -24.56 -21.78
C PRO A 32 -4.50 -26.09 -21.66
N GLU A 33 -5.44 -26.81 -22.31
CA GLU A 33 -5.54 -28.26 -22.20
C GLU A 33 -4.49 -28.99 -23.03
N ASP A 34 -4.24 -28.50 -24.24
CA ASP A 34 -3.30 -29.14 -25.20
C ASP A 34 -2.10 -28.25 -25.54
N GLY A 35 -2.10 -27.00 -25.05
CA GLY A 35 -1.03 -26.04 -25.34
C GLY A 35 -1.06 -25.51 -26.76
N SER A 36 -2.10 -25.77 -27.54
CA SER A 36 -2.25 -25.25 -28.89
C SER A 36 -2.53 -23.75 -28.88
N MET A 37 -2.11 -23.09 -29.94
CA MET A 37 -2.30 -21.64 -30.13
C MET A 37 -2.82 -21.39 -31.53
N GLN A 38 -3.62 -20.33 -31.67
CA GLN A 38 -4.02 -19.79 -32.95
C GLN A 38 -3.68 -18.30 -32.97
N VAL A 39 -3.07 -17.83 -34.03
CA VAL A 39 -2.61 -16.45 -34.18
C VAL A 39 -3.36 -15.80 -35.34
N TRP A 40 -3.96 -14.66 -35.08
CA TRP A 40 -4.67 -13.89 -36.10
C TRP A 40 -4.15 -12.48 -36.22
N ASP A 41 -4.06 -12.00 -37.45
CA ASP A 41 -4.00 -10.59 -37.79
C ASP A 41 -5.43 -10.04 -37.80
N VAL A 42 -5.68 -9.05 -36.94
CA VAL A 42 -7.00 -8.48 -36.73
C VAL A 42 -7.08 -7.11 -37.36
N LYS A 43 -7.98 -6.93 -38.32
CA LYS A 43 -8.18 -5.64 -39.00
C LYS A 43 -9.64 -5.20 -38.84
N THR A 44 -9.82 -3.89 -38.61
CA THR A 44 -11.15 -3.27 -38.55
C THR A 44 -11.53 -2.74 -39.95
N VAL A 45 -12.77 -3.03 -40.35
CA VAL A 45 -13.29 -2.56 -41.63
C VAL A 45 -13.64 -1.09 -41.56
N VAL A 46 -13.03 -0.29 -42.41
CA VAL A 46 -13.24 1.15 -42.52
C VAL A 46 -13.83 1.50 -43.91
N GLU A 47 -14.33 2.72 -44.07
CA GLU A 47 -14.81 3.22 -45.33
C GLU A 47 -13.69 3.25 -46.37
N ASP A 48 -14.06 3.10 -47.66
CA ASP A 48 -13.11 3.25 -48.73
C ASP A 48 -12.61 4.71 -48.78
N MET A 49 -11.31 4.87 -48.73
CA MET A 49 -10.64 6.17 -48.76
C MET A 49 -9.73 6.28 -49.98
N ASP A 50 -9.61 7.47 -50.49
CA ASP A 50 -8.68 7.75 -51.59
C ASP A 50 -7.23 7.73 -51.05
N LEU A 51 -6.43 6.81 -51.55
CA LEU A 51 -5.04 6.62 -51.13
C LEU A 51 -4.18 7.84 -51.41
N GLU A 52 -4.43 8.54 -52.54
CA GLU A 52 -3.68 9.76 -52.90
C GLU A 52 -3.99 10.91 -51.92
N GLU A 53 -5.25 11.00 -51.47
CA GLU A 53 -5.66 11.99 -50.47
C GLU A 53 -5.09 11.68 -49.08
N LEU A 54 -5.04 10.41 -48.69
CA LEU A 54 -4.43 9.96 -47.46
C LEU A 54 -2.92 10.26 -47.41
N GLU A 55 -2.19 9.95 -48.48
CA GLU A 55 -0.75 10.25 -48.54
C GLU A 55 -0.49 11.77 -48.45
N ARG A 56 -1.33 12.58 -49.07
CA ARG A 56 -1.22 14.05 -48.95
C ARG A 56 -1.46 14.52 -47.52
N LEU A 57 -2.49 14.00 -46.85
CA LEU A 57 -2.81 14.35 -45.47
C LEU A 57 -1.72 13.88 -44.48
N GLU A 58 -1.11 12.71 -44.72
CA GLU A 58 0.01 12.24 -43.93
C GLU A 58 1.26 13.10 -44.10
N LEU A 59 1.57 13.52 -45.31
CA LEU A 59 2.68 14.45 -45.59
C LEU A 59 2.46 15.82 -44.90
N GLU A 60 1.23 16.34 -44.94
CA GLU A 60 0.89 17.58 -44.24
C GLU A 60 1.00 17.44 -42.71
N ARG A 61 0.60 16.29 -42.14
CA ARG A 61 0.75 15.99 -40.72
C ARG A 61 2.22 15.88 -40.32
N GLN A 62 3.05 15.20 -41.12
CA GLN A 62 4.48 15.08 -40.84
C GLN A 62 5.16 16.44 -40.88
N ALA A 63 4.89 17.25 -41.91
CA ALA A 63 5.42 18.60 -42.01
C ALA A 63 5.02 19.48 -40.84
N ARG A 64 3.76 19.40 -40.39
CA ARG A 64 3.26 20.15 -39.22
C ARG A 64 3.91 19.68 -37.92
N ALA A 65 4.13 18.36 -37.78
CA ALA A 65 4.82 17.77 -36.61
C ALA A 65 6.30 18.18 -36.56
N GLU A 66 6.99 18.21 -37.68
CA GLU A 66 8.38 18.68 -37.79
C GLU A 66 8.50 20.17 -37.48
N GLU A 67 7.57 20.99 -37.98
CA GLU A 67 7.54 22.43 -37.69
C GLU A 67 7.30 22.68 -36.19
N LEU A 68 6.38 21.92 -35.57
CA LEU A 68 6.10 21.99 -34.12
C LEU A 68 7.34 21.57 -33.33
N ALA A 69 8.00 20.48 -33.70
CA ALA A 69 9.22 20.01 -33.05
C ALA A 69 10.35 21.04 -33.13
N ALA A 70 10.52 21.69 -34.31
CA ALA A 70 11.50 22.74 -34.48
C ALA A 70 11.18 23.98 -33.61
N GLN A 71 9.91 24.35 -33.48
CA GLN A 71 9.48 25.44 -32.59
C GLN A 71 9.75 25.10 -31.09
N PHE A 72 9.54 23.87 -30.68
CA PHE A 72 9.88 23.41 -29.33
C PHE A 72 11.39 23.43 -29.06
N GLU A 73 12.20 22.98 -29.99
CA GLU A 73 13.66 23.06 -29.87
C GLU A 73 14.16 24.50 -29.83
N ALA A 74 13.60 25.38 -30.64
CA ALA A 74 13.96 26.80 -30.69
C ALA A 74 13.56 27.52 -29.38
N ALA A 75 12.38 27.25 -28.84
CA ALA A 75 11.93 27.81 -27.55
C ALA A 75 12.81 27.32 -26.39
N ARG A 76 13.14 26.02 -26.41
CA ARG A 76 14.04 25.40 -25.40
C ARG A 76 15.45 25.99 -25.46
N ALA A 77 15.98 26.26 -26.64
CA ALA A 77 17.31 26.89 -26.82
C ALA A 77 17.35 28.35 -26.36
N LYS A 78 16.21 29.06 -26.43
CA LYS A 78 16.09 30.48 -26.01
C LYS A 78 15.66 30.66 -24.55
N GLY A 79 15.27 29.59 -23.86
CA GLY A 79 14.76 29.66 -22.49
C GLY A 79 13.40 30.37 -22.34
N GLU A 80 12.64 30.43 -23.44
CA GLU A 80 11.30 31.02 -23.49
C GLU A 80 10.24 30.03 -23.02
N ALA A 81 9.09 30.54 -22.56
CA ALA A 81 7.96 29.68 -22.17
C ALA A 81 7.48 28.84 -23.35
N MET A 82 7.18 27.57 -23.11
CA MET A 82 6.68 26.66 -24.14
C MET A 82 5.43 27.25 -24.82
N PRO A 83 5.33 27.24 -26.15
CA PRO A 83 4.14 27.70 -26.85
C PRO A 83 2.94 26.84 -26.41
N ALA A 84 1.82 27.49 -26.11
CA ALA A 84 0.59 26.82 -25.78
C ALA A 84 0.14 25.97 -26.97
N ILE A 85 0.09 24.66 -26.81
CA ILE A 85 -0.45 23.76 -27.84
C ILE A 85 -1.96 24.01 -27.87
N SER A 86 -2.46 24.73 -28.89
CA SER A 86 -3.84 24.54 -29.28
C SER A 86 -3.93 23.16 -29.93
N ILE A 87 -4.40 22.19 -29.16
CA ILE A 87 -4.79 20.87 -29.68
C ILE A 87 -6.03 21.13 -30.52
N GLU A 88 -5.84 21.58 -31.77
CA GLU A 88 -6.87 21.37 -32.77
C GLU A 88 -6.94 19.85 -32.93
N GLU A 89 -8.00 19.25 -32.46
CA GLU A 89 -8.28 17.83 -32.66
C GLU A 89 -8.22 17.57 -34.16
N ASP A 90 -7.16 16.88 -34.59
CA ASP A 90 -7.04 16.42 -35.97
C ASP A 90 -8.11 15.33 -36.19
N THR A 91 -9.30 15.77 -36.51
CA THR A 91 -10.49 14.94 -36.81
C THR A 91 -10.48 14.35 -38.22
N GLY A 92 -9.39 14.55 -38.99
CA GLY A 92 -9.26 14.02 -40.33
C GLY A 92 -9.23 12.48 -40.37
N PRO A 93 -9.66 11.89 -41.50
CA PRO A 93 -9.65 10.43 -41.66
C PRO A 93 -8.22 9.89 -41.48
N ARG A 94 -8.09 8.81 -40.73
CA ARG A 94 -6.85 8.08 -40.52
C ARG A 94 -7.02 6.67 -41.02
N PHE A 95 -6.09 6.21 -41.83
CA PHE A 95 -6.04 4.83 -42.30
C PHE A 95 -4.68 4.23 -41.96
N ASN A 96 -4.71 3.12 -41.28
CA ASN A 96 -3.48 2.36 -40.97
C ASN A 96 -3.63 0.96 -41.60
N PRO A 97 -2.93 0.67 -42.71
CA PRO A 97 -3.06 -0.62 -43.40
C PRO A 97 -2.69 -1.83 -42.55
N LYS A 98 -2.08 -1.60 -41.36
CA LYS A 98 -1.73 -2.66 -40.41
C LYS A 98 -2.87 -2.99 -39.45
N THR A 99 -3.81 -2.07 -39.20
CA THR A 99 -4.95 -2.25 -38.27
C THR A 99 -6.28 -2.16 -38.97
N ASP A 100 -6.31 -1.56 -40.16
CA ASP A 100 -7.53 -1.27 -40.89
C ASP A 100 -7.55 -1.95 -42.26
N ILE A 101 -8.73 -2.21 -42.76
CA ILE A 101 -8.99 -2.75 -44.11
C ILE A 101 -10.15 -2.00 -44.73
N MET A 102 -10.04 -1.62 -45.98
CA MET A 102 -11.11 -0.95 -46.68
C MET A 102 -12.28 -1.89 -46.97
N ILE A 103 -13.50 -1.35 -46.98
CA ILE A 103 -14.74 -2.16 -47.12
C ILE A 103 -14.77 -2.90 -48.48
N SER A 104 -14.20 -2.33 -49.53
CA SER A 104 -14.05 -3.00 -50.84
C SER A 104 -13.21 -4.26 -50.77
N GLU A 105 -12.06 -4.21 -50.09
CA GLU A 105 -11.17 -5.34 -49.85
C GLU A 105 -11.79 -6.34 -48.85
N ALA A 106 -12.41 -5.82 -47.80
CA ALA A 106 -13.09 -6.62 -46.78
C ALA A 106 -14.20 -7.52 -47.39
N LYS A 107 -14.96 -7.00 -48.34
CA LYS A 107 -16.01 -7.76 -49.06
C LYS A 107 -15.47 -8.88 -49.92
N ILE A 108 -14.23 -8.77 -50.39
CA ILE A 108 -13.57 -9.85 -51.16
C ILE A 108 -13.22 -11.01 -50.23
N LEU A 109 -12.75 -10.69 -49.01
CA LEU A 109 -12.37 -11.70 -48.00
C LEU A 109 -13.61 -12.34 -47.34
N LYS A 110 -14.61 -11.52 -47.03
CA LYS A 110 -15.86 -11.96 -46.39
C LYS A 110 -17.05 -11.21 -46.99
N SER A 111 -17.86 -11.94 -47.79
CA SER A 111 -19.06 -11.35 -48.40
C SER A 111 -20.05 -10.92 -47.30
N GLY A 112 -20.48 -9.63 -47.36
CA GLY A 112 -21.42 -9.06 -46.39
C GLY A 112 -20.79 -8.28 -45.25
N SER A 113 -19.49 -8.03 -45.25
CA SER A 113 -18.81 -7.17 -44.27
C SER A 113 -19.35 -5.76 -44.29
N GLN A 114 -19.50 -5.18 -43.10
CA GLN A 114 -19.95 -3.80 -42.88
C GLN A 114 -18.83 -2.99 -42.20
N ILE A 115 -18.93 -1.67 -42.28
CA ILE A 115 -18.01 -0.77 -41.58
C ILE A 115 -18.07 -1.02 -40.08
N GLY A 116 -16.89 -1.13 -39.45
CA GLY A 116 -16.76 -1.49 -38.04
C GLY A 116 -16.67 -2.99 -37.74
N ASP A 117 -16.89 -3.86 -38.77
CA ASP A 117 -16.65 -5.29 -38.62
C ASP A 117 -15.16 -5.58 -38.40
N VAL A 118 -14.89 -6.72 -37.75
CA VAL A 118 -13.53 -7.19 -37.50
C VAL A 118 -13.26 -8.41 -38.37
N ILE A 119 -12.21 -8.32 -39.18
CA ILE A 119 -11.71 -9.42 -40.02
C ILE A 119 -10.48 -10.01 -39.33
N ARG A 120 -10.50 -11.36 -39.17
CA ARG A 120 -9.39 -12.13 -38.63
C ARG A 120 -8.76 -12.97 -39.73
N ASN A 121 -7.49 -12.74 -40.00
CA ASN A 121 -6.66 -13.53 -40.89
C ASN A 121 -5.74 -14.42 -40.05
N GLU A 122 -5.80 -15.73 -40.25
CA GLU A 122 -4.91 -16.66 -39.55
C GLU A 122 -3.47 -16.51 -40.05
N LEU A 123 -2.55 -16.35 -39.11
CA LEU A 123 -1.12 -16.21 -39.41
C LEU A 123 -0.38 -17.52 -39.18
N PRO A 124 0.68 -17.81 -39.96
CA PRO A 124 1.50 -19.00 -39.78
C PRO A 124 2.23 -18.95 -38.42
N GLN A 125 2.37 -20.10 -37.79
CA GLN A 125 3.11 -20.27 -36.57
C GLN A 125 4.50 -20.85 -36.86
N PRO A 126 5.58 -20.06 -36.76
CA PRO A 126 6.94 -20.56 -36.86
C PRO A 126 7.23 -21.54 -35.70
N GLU A 127 8.02 -22.60 -35.95
CA GLU A 127 8.40 -23.57 -34.92
C GLU A 127 9.14 -22.90 -33.73
N GLU A 128 9.92 -21.86 -34.01
CA GLU A 128 10.63 -21.07 -32.98
C GLU A 128 9.67 -20.34 -32.05
N PHE A 129 8.48 -19.94 -32.54
CA PHE A 129 7.46 -19.27 -31.74
C PHE A 129 6.93 -20.20 -30.63
N GLY A 130 6.77 -21.50 -30.87
CA GLY A 130 6.29 -22.45 -29.88
C GLY A 130 7.15 -22.51 -28.61
N ARG A 131 8.49 -22.49 -28.75
CA ARG A 131 9.42 -22.46 -27.62
C ARG A 131 9.34 -21.14 -26.84
N MET A 132 9.31 -20.03 -27.56
CA MET A 132 9.23 -18.71 -26.99
C MET A 132 7.89 -18.49 -26.28
N ALA A 133 6.81 -18.95 -26.87
CA ALA A 133 5.47 -18.93 -26.30
C ALA A 133 5.41 -19.68 -24.95
N ALA A 134 6.00 -20.88 -24.90
CA ALA A 134 6.05 -21.67 -23.65
C ALA A 134 6.84 -20.95 -22.55
N MET A 135 7.95 -20.29 -22.88
CA MET A 135 8.73 -19.48 -21.92
C MET A 135 7.94 -18.26 -21.45
N THR A 136 7.28 -17.55 -22.36
CA THR A 136 6.46 -16.37 -22.07
C THR A 136 5.28 -16.75 -21.18
N ALA A 137 4.55 -17.81 -21.53
CA ALA A 137 3.44 -18.31 -20.75
C ALA A 137 3.88 -18.68 -19.32
N LYS A 138 4.99 -19.42 -19.17
CA LYS A 138 5.57 -19.73 -17.85
C LYS A 138 5.89 -18.48 -17.04
N GLN A 139 6.47 -17.46 -17.67
CA GLN A 139 6.81 -16.20 -17.01
C GLN A 139 5.55 -15.47 -16.54
N VAL A 140 4.52 -15.35 -17.40
CA VAL A 140 3.25 -14.71 -17.08
C VAL A 140 2.52 -15.44 -15.95
N ILE A 141 2.43 -16.77 -16.01
CA ILE A 141 1.83 -17.59 -14.95
C ILE A 141 2.55 -17.36 -13.63
N THR A 142 3.89 -17.42 -13.64
CA THR A 142 4.69 -17.21 -12.44
C THR A 142 4.48 -15.81 -11.85
N GLN A 143 4.39 -14.80 -12.71
CA GLN A 143 4.13 -13.42 -12.28
C GLN A 143 2.72 -13.29 -11.70
N LYS A 144 1.70 -13.82 -12.36
CA LYS A 144 0.32 -13.79 -11.88
C LYS A 144 0.13 -14.53 -10.57
N LEU A 145 0.81 -15.67 -10.41
CA LEU A 145 0.80 -16.41 -9.14
C LEU A 145 1.39 -15.57 -8.01
N ARG A 146 2.54 -14.92 -8.25
CA ARG A 146 3.16 -14.03 -7.26
C ARG A 146 2.29 -12.80 -6.93
N GLU A 147 1.59 -12.24 -7.92
CA GLU A 147 0.65 -11.13 -7.71
C GLU A 147 -0.50 -11.58 -6.81
N ALA A 148 -1.10 -12.74 -7.11
CA ALA A 148 -2.17 -13.32 -6.30
C ALA A 148 -1.72 -13.66 -4.87
N GLU A 149 -0.53 -14.25 -4.69
CA GLU A 149 0.05 -14.50 -3.37
C GLU A 149 0.25 -13.21 -2.56
N ARG A 150 0.72 -12.14 -3.21
CA ARG A 150 0.89 -10.83 -2.57
C ARG A 150 -0.43 -10.21 -2.17
N GLU A 151 -1.45 -10.34 -3.00
CA GLU A 151 -2.79 -9.83 -2.71
C GLU A 151 -3.43 -10.55 -1.53
N VAL A 152 -3.29 -11.87 -1.46
CA VAL A 152 -3.75 -12.66 -0.31
C VAL A 152 -3.06 -12.22 0.98
N VAL A 153 -1.74 -12.06 0.96
CA VAL A 153 -0.98 -11.59 2.13
C VAL A 153 -1.40 -10.16 2.50
N TYR A 154 -1.56 -9.28 1.52
CA TYR A 154 -2.01 -7.91 1.78
C TYR A 154 -3.38 -7.88 2.46
N ASN A 155 -4.36 -8.61 1.93
CA ASN A 155 -5.72 -8.64 2.48
C ASN A 155 -5.74 -9.22 3.90
N GLU A 156 -5.02 -10.31 4.14
CA GLU A 156 -4.88 -10.92 5.47
C GLU A 156 -4.31 -9.93 6.50
N PHE A 157 -3.19 -9.28 6.18
CA PHE A 157 -2.57 -8.35 7.13
C PHE A 157 -3.28 -6.99 7.20
N LYS A 158 -4.06 -6.62 6.19
CA LYS A 158 -4.87 -5.40 6.22
C LYS A 158 -5.98 -5.48 7.28
N GLU A 159 -6.53 -6.67 7.52
CA GLU A 159 -7.48 -6.91 8.61
C GLU A 159 -6.83 -6.77 9.99
N HIS A 160 -5.52 -6.99 10.10
CA HIS A 160 -4.75 -6.83 11.32
C HIS A 160 -4.16 -5.44 11.53
N GLU A 161 -4.45 -4.48 10.66
CA GLU A 161 -4.02 -3.10 10.85
C GLU A 161 -4.70 -2.51 12.10
N GLY A 162 -3.90 -1.96 13.01
CA GLY A 162 -4.39 -1.50 14.31
C GLY A 162 -4.43 -2.58 15.40
N GLU A 163 -3.92 -3.78 15.13
CA GLU A 163 -3.88 -4.88 16.09
C GLU A 163 -2.47 -5.18 16.59
N LEU A 164 -2.44 -5.99 17.65
CA LEU A 164 -1.23 -6.50 18.27
C LEU A 164 -0.89 -7.88 17.71
N LEU A 165 0.30 -8.04 17.15
CA LEU A 165 0.77 -9.32 16.65
C LEU A 165 2.04 -9.78 17.37
N ASN A 166 2.19 -11.11 17.48
CA ASN A 166 3.43 -11.73 17.93
C ASN A 166 4.36 -11.88 16.72
N GLY A 167 5.58 -11.38 16.84
CA GLY A 167 6.60 -11.53 15.83
C GLY A 167 7.91 -12.05 16.40
N THR A 168 8.79 -12.51 15.51
CA THR A 168 10.15 -12.89 15.86
C THR A 168 11.11 -11.98 15.12
N VAL A 169 12.07 -11.39 15.81
CA VAL A 169 13.11 -10.58 15.17
C VAL A 169 13.91 -11.47 14.22
N GLN A 170 13.85 -11.18 12.93
CA GLN A 170 14.55 -11.95 11.92
C GLN A 170 16.02 -11.50 11.79
N ARG A 171 16.21 -10.22 11.52
CA ARG A 171 17.53 -9.58 11.41
C ARG A 171 17.41 -8.06 11.44
N ARG A 172 18.53 -7.41 11.60
CA ARG A 172 18.67 -5.97 11.45
C ARG A 172 19.36 -5.62 10.13
N GLU A 173 18.74 -4.75 9.34
CA GLU A 173 19.31 -4.21 8.11
C GLU A 173 19.58 -2.71 8.28
N GLY A 174 20.85 -2.39 8.55
CA GLY A 174 21.22 -1.02 8.87
C GLY A 174 20.51 -0.52 10.13
N ARG A 175 19.59 0.45 9.97
CA ARG A 175 18.80 1.03 11.07
C ARG A 175 17.40 0.43 11.22
N VAL A 176 16.99 -0.41 10.28
CA VAL A 176 15.67 -1.05 10.25
C VAL A 176 15.74 -2.44 10.88
N VAL A 177 14.72 -2.82 11.63
CA VAL A 177 14.56 -4.16 12.17
C VAL A 177 13.49 -4.89 11.36
N LEU A 178 13.81 -6.08 10.90
CA LEU A 178 12.88 -6.97 10.20
C LEU A 178 12.29 -7.96 11.21
N VAL A 179 10.97 -8.01 11.26
CA VAL A 179 10.21 -8.86 12.18
C VAL A 179 9.42 -9.87 11.36
N ASP A 180 9.68 -11.14 11.60
CA ASP A 180 8.95 -12.25 10.99
C ASP A 180 7.61 -12.42 11.69
N LEU A 181 6.52 -12.31 10.93
CA LEU A 181 5.13 -12.53 11.36
C LEU A 181 4.59 -13.90 10.92
N GLY A 182 5.46 -14.81 10.49
CA GLY A 182 5.14 -16.17 10.04
C GLY A 182 4.98 -16.28 8.53
N ARG A 183 4.00 -15.60 7.93
CA ARG A 183 3.77 -15.63 6.46
C ARG A 183 4.53 -14.55 5.71
N THR A 184 4.88 -13.48 6.40
CA THR A 184 5.58 -12.34 5.81
C THR A 184 6.47 -11.65 6.83
N THR A 185 7.36 -10.81 6.35
CA THR A 185 8.27 -10.01 7.18
C THR A 185 7.77 -8.58 7.26
N ALA A 186 7.57 -8.08 8.48
CA ALA A 186 7.24 -6.70 8.76
C ALA A 186 8.50 -5.85 8.95
N ILE A 187 8.33 -4.55 8.76
CA ILE A 187 9.39 -3.55 8.85
C ILE A 187 9.15 -2.67 10.07
N MET A 188 10.10 -2.62 10.98
CA MET A 188 10.11 -1.70 12.10
C MET A 188 11.19 -0.64 11.85
N ARG A 189 10.74 0.58 11.55
CA ARG A 189 11.59 1.72 11.21
C ARG A 189 12.29 2.26 12.45
N PRO A 190 13.36 3.08 12.32
CA PRO A 190 14.08 3.64 13.47
C PRO A 190 13.19 4.41 14.45
N GLU A 191 12.20 5.15 13.94
CA GLU A 191 11.21 5.88 14.74
C GLU A 191 10.23 4.99 15.50
N ASP A 192 10.06 3.76 15.06
CA ASP A 192 9.19 2.75 15.65
C ASP A 192 9.93 1.82 16.63
N GLN A 193 11.24 2.02 16.82
CA GLN A 193 12.09 1.24 17.72
C GLN A 193 12.31 1.97 19.04
N ILE A 194 12.21 1.23 20.15
CA ILE A 194 12.60 1.75 21.46
C ILE A 194 14.13 1.82 21.54
N GLN A 195 14.69 2.98 21.90
CA GLN A 195 16.13 3.25 21.84
C GLN A 195 17.00 2.30 22.65
N PHE A 196 16.50 1.85 23.81
CA PHE A 196 17.26 1.01 24.74
C PHE A 196 16.93 -0.48 24.60
N GLU A 197 15.95 -0.84 23.79
CA GLU A 197 15.57 -2.23 23.54
C GLU A 197 16.53 -2.86 22.52
N ARG A 198 16.98 -4.08 22.85
CA ARG A 198 17.84 -4.86 21.95
C ARG A 198 16.98 -5.79 21.13
N TYR A 199 17.11 -5.71 19.83
CA TYR A 199 16.42 -6.55 18.85
C TYR A 199 17.40 -7.58 18.29
N ASN A 200 17.63 -8.68 19.05
CA ASN A 200 18.50 -9.75 18.59
C ASN A 200 17.71 -10.73 17.70
N PRO A 201 18.34 -11.29 16.65
CA PRO A 201 17.70 -12.33 15.86
C PRO A 201 17.23 -13.49 16.73
N GLY A 202 15.97 -13.90 16.58
CA GLY A 202 15.32 -14.94 17.36
C GLY A 202 14.52 -14.46 18.57
N ASP A 203 14.64 -13.19 18.99
CA ASP A 203 13.83 -12.63 20.06
C ASP A 203 12.36 -12.57 19.65
N ARG A 204 11.47 -13.02 20.54
CA ARG A 204 10.03 -12.89 20.35
C ARG A 204 9.56 -11.57 20.93
N ILE A 205 8.83 -10.81 20.15
CA ILE A 205 8.32 -9.50 20.54
C ILE A 205 6.86 -9.34 20.11
N LYS A 206 6.08 -8.62 20.90
CA LYS A 206 4.76 -8.13 20.48
C LYS A 206 4.93 -6.79 19.77
N VAL A 207 4.30 -6.64 18.63
CA VAL A 207 4.37 -5.44 17.80
C VAL A 207 2.97 -4.97 17.43
N PHE A 208 2.80 -3.67 17.37
CA PHE A 208 1.58 -3.05 16.88
C PHE A 208 1.67 -2.86 15.36
N VAL A 209 0.68 -3.35 14.62
CA VAL A 209 0.60 -3.15 13.17
C VAL A 209 0.10 -1.74 12.89
N ARG A 210 1.03 -0.86 12.53
CA ARG A 210 0.74 0.55 12.33
C ARG A 210 0.09 0.84 10.98
N GLN A 211 0.57 0.17 9.95
CA GLN A 211 0.10 0.39 8.58
C GLN A 211 0.42 -0.82 7.69
N VAL A 212 -0.51 -1.16 6.82
CA VAL A 212 -0.33 -2.12 5.75
C VAL A 212 -0.59 -1.45 4.41
N SER A 213 0.40 -1.47 3.52
CA SER A 213 0.34 -0.82 2.21
C SER A 213 0.81 -1.75 1.10
N LEU A 214 0.25 -1.60 -0.09
CA LEU A 214 0.70 -2.33 -1.27
C LEU A 214 1.70 -1.49 -2.04
N THR A 215 2.91 -2.02 -2.21
CA THR A 215 3.97 -1.39 -3.00
C THR A 215 4.23 -2.17 -4.28
N THR A 216 5.00 -1.61 -5.22
CA THR A 216 5.41 -2.30 -6.45
C THR A 216 6.19 -3.60 -6.18
N LYS A 217 6.82 -3.72 -5.01
CA LYS A 217 7.57 -4.91 -4.58
C LYS A 217 6.70 -5.94 -3.84
N GLY A 218 5.49 -5.55 -3.44
CA GLY A 218 4.54 -6.35 -2.68
C GLY A 218 4.00 -5.63 -1.43
N PRO A 219 3.30 -6.33 -0.54
CA PRO A 219 2.78 -5.75 0.70
C PRO A 219 3.94 -5.31 1.61
N GLU A 220 3.86 -4.09 2.11
CA GLU A 220 4.74 -3.54 3.14
C GLU A 220 3.94 -3.40 4.43
N ILE A 221 4.38 -4.07 5.48
CA ILE A 221 3.76 -4.06 6.80
C ILE A 221 4.67 -3.29 7.73
N LEU A 222 4.21 -2.14 8.21
CA LEU A 222 4.92 -1.32 9.17
C LEU A 222 4.44 -1.65 10.58
N VAL A 223 5.37 -1.99 11.44
CA VAL A 223 5.09 -2.31 12.85
C VAL A 223 5.83 -1.37 13.78
N SER A 224 5.22 -1.11 14.94
CA SER A 224 5.75 -0.18 15.93
C SER A 224 5.81 -0.78 17.33
N ARG A 225 6.86 -0.39 18.07
CA ARG A 225 7.02 -0.61 19.50
C ARG A 225 6.88 0.69 20.31
N THR A 226 6.91 1.83 19.60
CA THR A 226 6.83 3.17 20.22
C THR A 226 5.41 3.74 20.26
N SER A 227 4.46 3.16 19.51
CA SER A 227 3.07 3.64 19.45
C SER A 227 2.36 3.50 20.81
N ASP A 228 1.57 4.52 21.19
CA ASP A 228 0.72 4.48 22.37
C ASP A 228 -0.38 3.41 22.24
N GLU A 229 -0.80 3.13 21.02
CA GLU A 229 -1.77 2.08 20.73
C GLU A 229 -1.24 0.67 21.09
N LEU A 230 0.08 0.47 21.07
CA LEU A 230 0.68 -0.78 21.59
C LEU A 230 0.29 -0.99 23.05
N VAL A 231 0.38 0.05 23.87
CA VAL A 231 0.03 -0.02 25.28
C VAL A 231 -1.48 -0.27 25.44
N ARG A 232 -2.31 0.47 24.70
CA ARG A 232 -3.77 0.29 24.69
C ARG A 232 -4.15 -1.16 24.40
N LYS A 233 -3.59 -1.72 23.33
CA LYS A 233 -3.85 -3.12 22.92
C LYS A 233 -3.33 -4.14 23.92
N LEU A 234 -2.22 -3.88 24.60
CA LEU A 234 -1.74 -4.73 25.68
C LEU A 234 -2.72 -4.73 26.87
N PHE A 235 -3.29 -3.58 27.21
CA PHE A 235 -4.32 -3.49 28.25
C PHE A 235 -5.58 -4.26 27.85
N GLU A 236 -6.04 -4.14 26.60
CA GLU A 236 -7.20 -4.88 26.09
C GLU A 236 -6.99 -6.41 26.16
N VAL A 237 -5.77 -6.89 25.88
CA VAL A 237 -5.44 -8.33 25.90
C VAL A 237 -5.31 -8.88 27.33
N GLU A 238 -4.69 -8.12 28.25
CA GLU A 238 -4.35 -8.59 29.58
C GLU A 238 -5.45 -8.31 30.63
N ILE A 239 -6.36 -7.37 30.36
CA ILE A 239 -7.36 -6.89 31.32
C ILE A 239 -8.76 -7.09 30.73
N PRO A 240 -9.48 -8.14 31.18
CA PRO A 240 -10.83 -8.43 30.67
C PRO A 240 -11.81 -7.27 30.84
N GLU A 241 -11.73 -6.52 31.93
CA GLU A 241 -12.60 -5.40 32.25
C GLU A 241 -12.39 -4.23 31.24
N VAL A 242 -11.20 -4.11 30.63
CA VAL A 242 -10.92 -3.17 29.54
C VAL A 242 -11.47 -3.71 28.23
N LEU A 243 -11.28 -4.99 27.95
CA LEU A 243 -11.79 -5.64 26.73
C LEU A 243 -13.33 -5.59 26.65
N GLU A 244 -14.00 -5.79 27.79
CA GLU A 244 -15.46 -5.76 27.92
C GLU A 244 -16.03 -4.34 27.96
N GLY A 245 -15.16 -3.31 28.07
CA GLY A 245 -15.54 -1.90 28.16
C GLY A 245 -16.06 -1.47 29.53
N ALA A 246 -15.94 -2.31 30.58
CA ALA A 246 -16.27 -1.94 31.95
C ALA A 246 -15.28 -0.92 32.53
N VAL A 247 -14.03 -1.00 32.11
CA VAL A 247 -12.99 0.01 32.36
C VAL A 247 -12.58 0.63 31.02
N GLU A 248 -12.63 1.95 30.94
CA GLU A 248 -12.30 2.70 29.74
C GLU A 248 -10.95 3.42 29.90
N ILE A 249 -10.07 3.30 28.89
CA ILE A 249 -8.82 4.05 28.81
C ILE A 249 -9.11 5.42 28.14
N LYS A 250 -9.06 6.49 28.93
CA LYS A 250 -9.32 7.87 28.46
C LYS A 250 -8.12 8.51 27.80
N GLY A 251 -6.90 8.14 28.18
CA GLY A 251 -5.69 8.68 27.60
C GLY A 251 -4.45 7.91 27.99
N ILE A 252 -3.44 8.01 27.15
CA ILE A 252 -2.11 7.44 27.40
C ILE A 252 -1.09 8.54 27.12
N ALA A 253 -0.19 8.77 28.07
CA ALA A 253 0.98 9.62 27.90
C ALA A 253 2.22 8.74 28.03
N ARG A 254 2.99 8.58 26.95
CA ARG A 254 4.06 7.60 26.85
C ARG A 254 5.39 8.21 26.46
N GLU A 255 6.41 7.86 27.21
CA GLU A 255 7.81 7.96 26.82
C GLU A 255 8.34 6.54 26.62
N ALA A 256 8.29 6.10 25.35
CA ALA A 256 8.54 4.70 24.99
C ALA A 256 9.90 4.19 25.49
N GLY A 257 9.87 3.06 26.23
CA GLY A 257 11.05 2.46 26.85
C GLY A 257 11.45 3.06 28.20
N SER A 258 10.78 4.13 28.67
CA SER A 258 11.02 4.79 29.94
C SER A 258 9.81 4.63 30.85
N ARG A 259 8.75 5.34 30.56
CA ARG A 259 7.54 5.38 31.41
C ARG A 259 6.28 5.71 30.61
N SER A 260 5.19 5.08 31.00
CA SER A 260 3.84 5.36 30.52
C SER A 260 2.90 5.70 31.67
N LYS A 261 2.00 6.66 31.45
CA LYS A 261 0.86 6.91 32.33
C LYS A 261 -0.43 6.63 31.55
N VAL A 262 -1.27 5.77 32.10
CA VAL A 262 -2.54 5.34 31.50
C VAL A 262 -3.68 5.83 32.36
N ALA A 263 -4.51 6.72 31.83
CA ALA A 263 -5.67 7.25 32.48
C ALA A 263 -6.87 6.34 32.24
N VAL A 264 -7.46 5.81 33.31
CA VAL A 264 -8.59 4.89 33.27
C VAL A 264 -9.78 5.43 34.04
N THR A 265 -10.98 5.06 33.61
CA THR A 265 -12.23 5.37 34.31
C THR A 265 -13.20 4.23 34.15
N THR A 266 -14.24 4.25 34.95
CA THR A 266 -15.38 3.33 34.87
C THR A 266 -16.68 4.10 35.01
N SER A 267 -17.75 3.58 34.43
CA SER A 267 -19.13 4.04 34.63
C SER A 267 -19.86 3.23 35.73
N ASP A 268 -19.24 2.16 36.21
CA ASP A 268 -19.81 1.27 37.24
C ASP A 268 -19.12 1.53 38.58
N ASP A 269 -19.85 2.14 39.51
CA ASP A 269 -19.36 2.47 40.86
C ASP A 269 -18.92 1.25 41.66
N SER A 270 -19.27 0.04 41.21
CA SER A 270 -18.86 -1.22 41.90
C SER A 270 -17.47 -1.70 41.49
N ILE A 271 -16.89 -1.12 40.43
CA ILE A 271 -15.59 -1.51 39.86
C ILE A 271 -14.53 -0.46 40.24
N ASP A 272 -13.46 -0.90 40.87
CA ASP A 272 -12.24 -0.09 41.01
C ASP A 272 -11.41 -0.17 39.71
N PRO A 273 -11.35 0.89 38.89
CA PRO A 273 -10.66 0.83 37.59
C PRO A 273 -9.15 0.66 37.74
N ILE A 274 -8.55 1.20 38.81
CA ILE A 274 -7.12 1.05 39.09
C ILE A 274 -6.82 -0.38 39.52
N GLY A 275 -7.61 -0.89 40.48
CA GLY A 275 -7.47 -2.25 41.00
C GLY A 275 -7.65 -3.32 39.93
N ALA A 276 -8.62 -3.14 39.02
CA ALA A 276 -8.85 -4.02 37.88
C ALA A 276 -7.62 -4.10 36.96
N CYS A 277 -7.01 -2.97 36.69
CA CYS A 277 -5.81 -2.89 35.84
C CYS A 277 -4.55 -3.45 36.50
N ILE A 278 -4.38 -3.21 37.77
CA ILE A 278 -3.24 -3.75 38.55
C ILE A 278 -3.32 -5.27 38.68
N GLY A 279 -4.51 -5.77 38.97
CA GLY A 279 -4.76 -7.19 39.23
C GLY A 279 -4.24 -7.66 40.57
N GLN A 280 -4.49 -8.95 40.90
CA GLN A 280 -4.07 -9.51 42.17
C GLN A 280 -2.54 -9.46 42.32
N ARG A 281 -2.07 -8.79 43.38
CA ARG A 281 -0.63 -8.60 43.68
C ARG A 281 0.15 -7.97 42.51
N GLY A 282 -0.49 -7.21 41.64
CA GLY A 282 0.14 -6.56 40.52
C GLY A 282 0.43 -7.47 39.31
N SER A 283 -0.18 -8.65 39.25
CA SER A 283 0.15 -9.64 38.22
C SER A 283 -0.11 -9.13 36.80
N ARG A 284 -1.25 -8.48 36.54
CA ARG A 284 -1.61 -7.99 35.20
C ARG A 284 -0.67 -6.89 34.74
N ILE A 285 -0.49 -5.87 35.57
CA ILE A 285 0.40 -4.76 35.21
C ILE A 285 1.86 -5.22 35.05
N GLN A 286 2.31 -6.22 35.80
CA GLN A 286 3.66 -6.77 35.70
C GLN A 286 3.86 -7.51 34.35
N THR A 287 2.83 -8.20 33.86
CA THR A 287 2.85 -8.81 32.53
C THR A 287 3.02 -7.73 31.46
N ILE A 288 2.23 -6.66 31.52
CA ILE A 288 2.32 -5.54 30.58
C ILE A 288 3.71 -4.89 30.60
N ILE A 289 4.25 -4.60 31.79
CA ILE A 289 5.60 -4.05 31.98
C ILE A 289 6.65 -4.96 31.35
N SER A 290 6.52 -6.27 31.54
CA SER A 290 7.43 -7.26 30.98
C SER A 290 7.39 -7.27 29.44
N GLU A 291 6.20 -7.21 28.84
CA GLU A 291 5.99 -7.14 27.39
C GLU A 291 6.53 -5.83 26.78
N LEU A 292 6.53 -4.74 27.54
CA LEU A 292 7.10 -3.46 27.17
C LEU A 292 8.61 -3.37 27.41
N GLY A 293 9.27 -4.47 27.75
CA GLY A 293 10.71 -4.51 27.99
C GLY A 293 11.17 -3.82 29.27
N GLY A 294 10.30 -3.72 30.27
CA GLY A 294 10.60 -3.09 31.56
C GLY A 294 10.22 -1.61 31.66
N GLU A 295 9.50 -1.08 30.68
CA GLU A 295 8.93 0.28 30.73
C GLU A 295 7.97 0.41 31.93
N LYS A 296 8.15 1.43 32.74
CA LYS A 296 7.30 1.66 33.92
C LYS A 296 5.91 2.10 33.47
N VAL A 297 4.88 1.49 34.04
CA VAL A 297 3.49 1.83 33.72
C VAL A 297 2.76 2.24 34.98
N ASP A 298 2.33 3.50 35.03
CA ASP A 298 1.51 4.03 36.09
C ASP A 298 0.06 4.14 35.65
N ILE A 299 -0.86 3.70 36.48
CA ILE A 299 -2.30 3.80 36.22
C ILE A 299 -2.83 4.98 37.00
N VAL A 300 -3.57 5.85 36.32
CA VAL A 300 -4.13 7.09 36.88
C VAL A 300 -5.64 7.05 36.70
N GLU A 301 -6.35 7.38 37.78
CA GLU A 301 -7.80 7.56 37.70
C GLU A 301 -8.11 8.86 36.95
N TRP A 302 -8.91 8.71 35.89
CA TRP A 302 -9.41 9.88 35.16
C TRP A 302 -10.67 10.41 35.84
N VAL A 303 -10.68 11.72 36.09
CA VAL A 303 -11.81 12.45 36.65
C VAL A 303 -12.10 13.67 35.79
N GLY A 304 -13.39 14.08 35.72
CA GLY A 304 -13.82 15.21 34.90
C GLY A 304 -13.33 16.57 35.37
N ASN A 305 -12.84 16.70 36.62
CA ASN A 305 -12.26 17.92 37.16
C ASN A 305 -10.76 18.00 36.78
N PRO A 306 -10.32 19.00 35.96
CA PRO A 306 -8.94 19.10 35.51
C PRO A 306 -7.92 19.24 36.65
N LYS A 307 -8.24 19.96 37.73
CA LYS A 307 -7.34 20.13 38.87
C LYS A 307 -7.08 18.83 39.59
N GLU A 308 -8.13 18.09 39.80
CA GLU A 308 -8.11 16.78 40.46
C GLU A 308 -7.38 15.74 39.59
N TYR A 309 -7.68 15.72 38.28
CA TYR A 309 -6.98 14.87 37.33
C TYR A 309 -5.48 15.12 37.25
N ILE A 310 -5.04 16.39 37.27
CA ILE A 310 -3.62 16.75 37.36
C ILE A 310 -3.01 16.24 38.66
N THR A 311 -3.73 16.37 39.78
CA THR A 311 -3.28 15.86 41.06
C THR A 311 -3.08 14.34 41.06
N HIS A 312 -4.05 13.58 40.51
CA HIS A 312 -3.94 12.13 40.34
C HIS A 312 -2.77 11.77 39.40
N SER A 313 -2.60 12.51 38.32
CA SER A 313 -1.54 12.25 37.33
C SER A 313 -0.12 12.44 37.86
N LEU A 314 0.05 13.24 38.92
CA LEU A 314 1.34 13.50 39.54
C LEU A 314 1.61 12.60 40.75
N SER A 315 0.67 11.73 41.11
CA SER A 315 0.90 10.71 42.16
C SER A 315 2.19 9.90 41.84
N PRO A 316 3.01 9.57 42.85
CA PRO A 316 2.79 9.68 44.31
C PRO A 316 3.21 11.02 44.95
N ALA A 317 3.56 12.03 44.17
CA ALA A 317 3.96 13.35 44.72
C ALA A 317 2.77 14.02 45.45
N LYS A 318 3.05 14.63 46.58
CA LYS A 318 2.04 15.40 47.33
C LYS A 318 1.94 16.82 46.75
N ILE A 319 0.79 17.10 46.13
CA ILE A 319 0.49 18.39 45.53
C ILE A 319 -0.08 19.32 46.60
N VAL A 320 0.41 20.53 46.65
CA VAL A 320 -0.05 21.61 47.58
C VAL A 320 -1.17 22.42 46.92
N THR A 321 -0.94 22.90 45.71
CA THR A 321 -1.94 23.67 44.95
C THR A 321 -1.79 23.43 43.47
N VAL A 322 -2.91 23.49 42.73
CA VAL A 322 -2.97 23.49 41.27
C VAL A 322 -3.71 24.72 40.79
N GLU A 323 -3.05 25.55 40.03
CA GLU A 323 -3.63 26.73 39.39
C GLU A 323 -3.70 26.48 37.89
N LEU A 324 -4.90 26.63 37.30
CA LEU A 324 -5.13 26.46 35.88
C LEU A 324 -5.18 27.78 35.17
N ASP A 325 -4.48 27.88 34.07
CA ASP A 325 -4.67 28.94 33.09
C ASP A 325 -5.38 28.34 31.87
N GLU A 326 -6.70 28.57 31.79
CA GLU A 326 -7.54 28.05 30.70
C GLU A 326 -7.20 28.69 29.34
N LYS A 327 -6.63 29.90 29.34
CA LYS A 327 -6.31 30.65 28.11
C LYS A 327 -5.04 30.12 27.45
N GLU A 328 -4.06 29.76 28.26
CA GLU A 328 -2.76 29.24 27.77
C GLU A 328 -2.70 27.72 27.78
N HIS A 329 -3.78 27.03 28.18
CA HIS A 329 -3.80 25.57 28.38
C HIS A 329 -2.63 25.09 29.26
N ALA A 330 -2.33 25.85 30.31
CA ALA A 330 -1.21 25.60 31.20
C ALA A 330 -1.71 25.40 32.66
N ALA A 331 -0.91 24.69 33.44
CA ALA A 331 -1.16 24.51 34.84
C ALA A 331 0.13 24.80 35.66
N ALA A 332 0.03 25.63 36.68
CA ALA A 332 1.07 25.78 37.66
C ALA A 332 0.80 24.90 38.87
N VAL A 333 1.72 23.99 39.17
CA VAL A 333 1.58 22.98 40.24
C VAL A 333 2.65 23.27 41.30
N ASN A 334 2.22 23.49 42.51
CA ASN A 334 3.11 23.62 43.66
C ASN A 334 3.23 22.27 44.40
N VAL A 335 4.44 21.76 44.47
CA VAL A 335 4.79 20.49 45.12
C VAL A 335 5.67 20.76 46.34
N VAL A 336 5.64 19.90 47.31
CA VAL A 336 6.58 19.99 48.45
C VAL A 336 8.01 19.78 47.95
N ALA A 337 8.94 20.62 48.41
CA ALA A 337 10.29 20.73 47.83
C ALA A 337 11.08 19.38 47.80
N ASP A 338 10.87 18.53 48.78
CA ASP A 338 11.49 17.19 48.89
C ASP A 338 10.88 16.16 47.91
N GLN A 339 9.74 16.45 47.30
CA GLN A 339 9.01 15.57 46.38
C GLN A 339 9.04 16.05 44.90
N LEU A 340 9.79 17.10 44.62
CA LEU A 340 9.87 17.63 43.24
C LEU A 340 10.34 16.58 42.22
N SER A 341 11.31 15.74 42.62
CA SER A 341 11.81 14.65 41.79
C SER A 341 10.82 13.52 41.54
N LEU A 342 9.73 13.44 42.32
CA LEU A 342 8.65 12.47 42.16
C LEU A 342 7.55 13.01 41.23
N ALA A 343 7.47 14.33 41.07
CA ALA A 343 6.48 15.00 40.23
C ALA A 343 7.00 15.18 38.77
N ILE A 344 8.31 15.15 38.59
CA ILE A 344 8.99 15.18 37.31
C ILE A 344 9.30 13.75 36.86
#